data_867d6e5f0fe0978d235eaa4d4e14e6d1
#
_entry.id   867d6e5f0fe0978d235eaa4d4e14e6d1
#
_cell.length_a   1.000
_cell.length_b   1.000
_cell.length_c   1.000
_cell.angle_alpha   90.00
_cell.angle_beta   90.00
_cell.angle_gamma   90.00
#
_symmetry.space_group_name_H-M   'P 1'
#
loop_
_entity.id
_entity.type
_entity.pdbx_description
1 polymer ?
#
loop_
_entity_poly.entity_id
_entity_poly.type
_entity_poly.pdbx_seq_one_letter_code
_entity_poly.pdbx_strand_id
1 'polypeptide(L)'
;AYHALENAKKYAKEDLLSRINKALSELKMAGVRVDNAEEFYRNILQESKPYKIYTSFPDGHGNMAIIFSRIRANKTLQFLAIVINPRYGILDSFGFNSMTEQDFYKIVDKFYNYQEKYEINAGVAKYLLEQAEENSHLNNDPVPYEYICWQSILLDIEAEKPAFYLEKKELNQKDIDKLCLSDYVQNWFFDEITSEEFKTFIEKLSSEFKANNFNVDLDKFVADNFDSIYSAQELAYKLIMFNMAAYLRMLKG
;
A
#
# COMPACT_ATOMS: atom_id res chain seq x y z
N ALA A 1 13.39 20.90 -5.18
CA ALA A 1 12.32 21.40 -6.07
C ALA A 1 12.41 20.76 -7.47
N TYR A 2 13.56 20.86 -8.18
CA TYR A 2 13.66 20.39 -9.57
C TYR A 2 13.30 18.89 -9.72
N HIS A 3 13.88 18.03 -8.91
CA HIS A 3 13.66 16.60 -8.96
C HIS A 3 12.26 16.18 -8.57
N ALA A 4 11.68 16.85 -7.57
CA ALA A 4 10.28 16.61 -7.22
C ALA A 4 9.35 16.92 -8.40
N LEU A 5 9.64 17.99 -9.16
CA LEU A 5 8.89 18.33 -10.37
C LEU A 5 9.13 17.31 -11.51
N GLU A 6 10.36 16.83 -11.72
CA GLU A 6 10.63 15.77 -12.72
C GLU A 6 9.91 14.47 -12.36
N ASN A 7 9.90 14.08 -11.09
CA ASN A 7 9.16 12.91 -10.62
C ASN A 7 7.64 13.11 -10.78
N ALA A 8 7.13 14.31 -10.47
CA ALA A 8 5.70 14.62 -10.61
C ALA A 8 5.18 14.51 -12.05
N LYS A 9 6.05 14.59 -13.07
CA LYS A 9 5.65 14.38 -14.47
C LYS A 9 5.03 13.01 -14.72
N LYS A 10 5.49 11.98 -14.00
CA LYS A 10 4.98 10.60 -14.16
C LYS A 10 3.49 10.50 -13.82
N TYR A 11 3.00 11.39 -12.96
CA TYR A 11 1.65 11.39 -12.39
C TYR A 11 0.77 12.51 -12.90
N ALA A 12 1.33 13.42 -13.73
CA ALA A 12 0.66 14.63 -14.15
C ALA A 12 -0.23 14.40 -15.38
N LYS A 13 -1.49 14.86 -15.30
CA LYS A 13 -2.36 15.01 -16.47
C LYS A 13 -1.94 16.25 -17.29
N GLU A 14 -2.41 16.37 -18.55
CA GLU A 14 -1.94 17.36 -19.53
C GLU A 14 -1.81 18.81 -19.01
N ASP A 15 -2.82 19.28 -18.28
CA ASP A 15 -2.82 20.65 -17.72
C ASP A 15 -1.72 20.83 -16.66
N LEU A 16 -1.60 19.87 -15.74
CA LEU A 16 -0.55 19.88 -14.72
C LEU A 16 0.84 19.68 -15.33
N LEU A 17 0.97 18.84 -16.36
CA LEU A 17 2.21 18.60 -17.07
C LEU A 17 2.76 19.88 -17.72
N SER A 18 1.89 20.70 -18.32
CA SER A 18 2.24 22.01 -18.87
C SER A 18 2.82 22.94 -17.80
N ARG A 19 2.17 23.02 -16.63
CA ARG A 19 2.63 23.83 -15.49
C ARG A 19 3.97 23.35 -14.94
N ILE A 20 4.15 22.04 -14.81
CA ILE A 20 5.42 21.44 -14.37
C ILE A 20 6.54 21.77 -15.35
N ASN A 21 6.32 21.60 -16.64
CA ASN A 21 7.33 21.91 -17.65
C ASN A 21 7.72 23.39 -17.65
N LYS A 22 6.77 24.29 -17.43
CA LYS A 22 7.03 25.73 -17.27
C LYS A 22 7.91 26.00 -16.04
N ALA A 23 7.56 25.44 -14.88
CA ALA A 23 8.34 25.61 -13.65
C ALA A 23 9.77 25.05 -13.78
N LEU A 24 9.94 23.90 -14.45
CA LEU A 24 11.26 23.34 -14.74
C LEU A 24 12.10 24.23 -15.66
N SER A 25 11.46 24.85 -16.67
CA SER A 25 12.13 25.82 -17.53
C SER A 25 12.58 27.06 -16.76
N GLU A 26 11.74 27.57 -15.87
CA GLU A 26 12.07 28.72 -15.00
C GLU A 26 13.24 28.40 -14.07
N LEU A 27 13.26 27.21 -13.47
CA LEU A 27 14.38 26.75 -12.65
C LEU A 27 15.69 26.64 -13.44
N LYS A 28 15.65 26.14 -14.68
CA LYS A 28 16.80 26.10 -15.58
C LYS A 28 17.31 27.51 -15.91
N MET A 29 16.39 28.43 -16.24
CA MET A 29 16.76 29.83 -16.50
C MET A 29 17.34 30.53 -15.27
N ALA A 30 16.90 30.15 -14.07
CA ALA A 30 17.45 30.63 -12.81
C ALA A 30 18.84 30.02 -12.47
N GLY A 31 19.42 29.24 -13.37
CA GLY A 31 20.77 28.69 -13.20
C GLY A 31 20.84 27.40 -12.37
N VAL A 32 19.69 26.78 -12.09
CA VAL A 32 19.67 25.45 -11.48
C VAL A 32 20.26 24.45 -12.48
N ARG A 33 21.51 24.08 -12.30
CA ARG A 33 22.16 23.04 -13.09
C ARG A 33 21.59 21.67 -12.69
N VAL A 34 21.09 20.97 -13.67
CA VAL A 34 20.63 19.60 -13.51
C VAL A 34 21.49 18.72 -14.40
N ASP A 35 22.69 18.52 -13.96
CA ASP A 35 23.52 17.50 -14.54
C ASP A 35 23.03 16.17 -13.95
N ASN A 36 22.21 15.46 -14.72
CA ASN A 36 21.72 14.11 -14.42
C ASN A 36 21.16 13.91 -12.99
N ALA A 37 19.84 14.11 -12.85
CA ALA A 37 19.13 13.97 -11.56
C ALA A 37 19.42 12.63 -10.87
N GLU A 38 19.46 11.54 -11.63
CA GLU A 38 19.76 10.22 -11.09
C GLU A 38 21.17 10.12 -10.55
N GLU A 39 22.15 10.74 -11.20
CA GLU A 39 23.54 10.75 -10.75
C GLU A 39 23.71 11.57 -9.47
N PHE A 40 23.04 12.71 -9.36
CA PHE A 40 23.02 13.51 -8.13
C PHE A 40 22.42 12.72 -6.96
N TYR A 41 21.29 12.04 -7.17
CA TYR A 41 20.70 11.20 -6.14
C TYR A 41 21.55 9.97 -5.82
N ARG A 42 22.12 9.31 -6.81
CA ARG A 42 23.06 8.20 -6.58
C ARG A 42 24.23 8.64 -5.73
N ASN A 43 24.79 9.82 -5.97
CA ASN A 43 25.88 10.36 -5.18
C ASN A 43 25.45 10.66 -3.72
N ILE A 44 24.26 11.22 -3.52
CA ILE A 44 23.69 11.40 -2.16
C ILE A 44 23.42 10.06 -1.48
N LEU A 45 22.91 9.08 -2.23
CA LEU A 45 22.60 7.75 -1.72
C LEU A 45 23.86 6.92 -1.43
N GLN A 46 24.98 7.15 -2.11
CA GLN A 46 26.27 6.50 -1.83
C GLN A 46 26.75 6.74 -0.38
N GLU A 47 26.39 7.86 0.22
CA GLU A 47 26.71 8.18 1.62
C GLU A 47 25.74 7.55 2.62
N SER A 48 24.69 6.87 2.15
CA SER A 48 23.68 6.24 2.97
C SER A 48 23.37 4.82 2.49
N LYS A 49 22.95 3.96 3.41
CA LYS A 49 22.53 2.58 3.10
C LYS A 49 21.20 2.25 3.76
N PRO A 50 20.43 1.32 3.21
CA PRO A 50 19.25 0.80 3.89
C PRO A 50 19.59 0.39 5.33
N TYR A 51 18.69 0.71 6.27
CA TYR A 51 18.93 0.45 7.69
C TYR A 51 17.88 -0.51 8.22
N LYS A 52 16.79 0.01 8.76
CA LYS A 52 15.67 -0.77 9.27
C LYS A 52 14.44 -0.50 8.42
N ILE A 53 13.82 -1.56 7.96
CA ILE A 53 12.63 -1.50 7.11
C ILE A 53 11.56 -2.36 7.76
N TYR A 54 10.44 -1.75 8.07
CA TYR A 54 9.35 -2.42 8.76
C TYR A 54 8.09 -2.39 7.92
N THR A 55 7.27 -3.41 8.10
CA THR A 55 5.90 -3.46 7.59
C THR A 55 4.93 -3.96 8.65
N SER A 56 3.66 -3.58 8.53
CA SER A 56 2.57 -4.19 9.29
C SER A 56 1.95 -5.35 8.52
N PHE A 57 1.12 -6.14 9.19
CA PHE A 57 0.12 -6.93 8.48
C PHE A 57 -0.90 -6.04 7.80
N PRO A 58 -1.55 -6.53 6.73
CA PRO A 58 -2.75 -5.90 6.21
C PRO A 58 -3.82 -5.83 7.31
N ASP A 59 -4.42 -4.65 7.50
CA ASP A 59 -5.63 -4.54 8.31
C ASP A 59 -6.85 -5.15 7.60
N GLY A 60 -8.04 -5.09 8.23
CA GLY A 60 -9.27 -5.62 7.66
C GLY A 60 -9.70 -5.00 6.34
N HIS A 61 -9.19 -3.80 6.01
CA HIS A 61 -9.41 -3.11 4.73
C HIS A 61 -8.28 -3.37 3.74
N GLY A 62 -7.25 -4.10 4.14
CA GLY A 62 -6.06 -4.38 3.33
C GLY A 62 -4.99 -3.29 3.40
N ASN A 63 -5.14 -2.28 4.27
CA ASN A 63 -4.10 -1.27 4.43
C ASN A 63 -2.88 -1.85 5.12
N MET A 64 -1.72 -1.50 4.61
CA MET A 64 -0.42 -1.88 5.15
C MET A 64 0.43 -0.65 5.35
N ALA A 65 1.14 -0.62 6.46
CA ALA A 65 2.09 0.43 6.77
C ALA A 65 3.52 -0.05 6.49
N ILE A 66 4.29 0.72 5.75
CA ILE A 66 5.70 0.44 5.47
C ILE A 66 6.53 1.63 5.98
N ILE A 67 7.59 1.35 6.74
CA ILE A 67 8.63 2.32 7.04
C ILE A 67 9.91 1.86 6.35
N PHE A 68 10.42 2.68 5.46
CA PHE A 68 11.72 2.51 4.83
C PHE A 68 12.70 3.51 5.41
N SER A 69 13.83 3.04 5.95
CA SER A 69 14.85 3.93 6.50
C SER A 69 16.24 3.69 5.93
N ARG A 70 17.05 4.74 5.94
CA ARG A 70 18.47 4.73 5.54
C ARG A 70 19.32 5.37 6.61
N ILE A 71 20.51 4.81 6.83
CA ILE A 71 21.52 5.38 7.73
C ILE A 71 22.64 6.02 6.92
N ARG A 72 22.99 7.25 7.28
CA ARG A 72 24.12 7.99 6.70
C ARG A 72 25.42 7.71 7.44
N ALA A 73 26.53 8.11 6.82
CA ALA A 73 27.88 8.00 7.42
C ALA A 73 28.00 8.71 8.78
N ASN A 74 27.31 9.83 8.96
CA ASN A 74 27.25 10.58 10.22
C ASN A 74 26.27 10.00 11.26
N LYS A 75 25.75 8.80 11.02
CA LYS A 75 24.77 8.07 11.85
C LYS A 75 23.39 8.74 11.98
N THR A 76 23.09 9.75 11.18
CA THR A 76 21.71 10.24 11.09
C THR A 76 20.88 9.34 10.19
N LEU A 77 19.59 9.27 10.47
CA LEU A 77 18.63 8.47 9.71
C LEU A 77 17.74 9.35 8.82
N GLN A 78 17.50 8.86 7.62
CA GLN A 78 16.40 9.30 6.78
C GLN A 78 15.32 8.23 6.82
N PHE A 79 14.07 8.61 6.76
CA PHE A 79 13.02 7.62 6.59
C PHE A 79 11.83 8.14 5.78
N LEU A 80 11.10 7.21 5.24
CA LEU A 80 9.83 7.39 4.57
C LEU A 80 8.84 6.38 5.15
N ALA A 81 7.74 6.88 5.69
CA ALA A 81 6.59 6.09 6.13
C ALA A 81 5.50 6.18 5.06
N ILE A 82 4.91 5.05 4.72
CA ILE A 82 3.93 4.93 3.64
C ILE A 82 2.80 4.01 4.09
N VAL A 83 1.58 4.40 3.78
CA VAL A 83 0.40 3.52 3.88
C VAL A 83 0.00 3.12 2.47
N ILE A 84 -0.06 1.82 2.23
CA ILE A 84 -0.45 1.24 0.95
C ILE A 84 -1.68 0.36 1.09
N ASN A 85 -2.41 0.20 0.01
CA ASN A 85 -3.53 -0.71 -0.10
C ASN A 85 -3.45 -1.47 -1.44
N PRO A 86 -3.60 -2.80 -1.47
CA PRO A 86 -3.53 -3.58 -2.70
C PRO A 86 -4.56 -3.17 -3.76
N ARG A 87 -5.69 -2.59 -3.33
CA ARG A 87 -6.77 -2.14 -4.23
C ARG A 87 -6.57 -0.70 -4.69
N TYR A 88 -6.23 0.18 -3.77
CA TYR A 88 -6.22 1.63 -4.02
C TYR A 88 -4.83 2.20 -4.29
N GLY A 89 -3.77 1.46 -3.99
CA GLY A 89 -2.41 1.91 -4.19
C GLY A 89 -1.81 2.61 -2.98
N ILE A 90 -1.13 3.73 -3.18
CA ILE A 90 -0.49 4.52 -2.12
C ILE A 90 -1.50 5.50 -1.56
N LEU A 91 -1.87 5.32 -0.28
CA LEU A 91 -2.90 6.12 0.37
C LEU A 91 -2.33 7.38 1.03
N ASP A 92 -1.19 7.26 1.71
CA ASP A 92 -0.57 8.35 2.45
C ASP A 92 0.92 8.12 2.63
N SER A 93 1.68 9.19 2.84
CA SER A 93 3.11 9.07 3.14
C SER A 93 3.65 10.33 3.82
N PHE A 94 4.70 10.16 4.59
CA PHE A 94 5.49 11.27 5.12
C PHE A 94 6.93 10.84 5.33
N GLY A 95 7.86 11.80 5.36
CA GLY A 95 9.26 11.48 5.51
C GLY A 95 10.05 12.54 6.29
N PHE A 96 11.20 12.13 6.81
CA PHE A 96 12.16 13.01 7.45
C PHE A 96 13.57 12.80 6.90
N ASN A 97 14.23 13.91 6.63
CA ASN A 97 15.55 13.87 6.01
C ASN A 97 16.68 13.57 7.00
N SER A 98 16.50 13.89 8.28
CA SER A 98 17.53 13.67 9.29
C SER A 98 16.93 13.57 10.67
N MET A 99 17.24 12.49 11.37
CA MET A 99 16.86 12.29 12.76
C MET A 99 17.86 11.40 13.48
N THR A 100 17.77 11.35 14.81
CA THR A 100 18.52 10.41 15.62
C THR A 100 17.90 9.03 15.58
N GLU A 101 18.68 8.00 15.86
CA GLU A 101 18.16 6.63 15.99
C GLU A 101 17.10 6.52 17.09
N GLN A 102 17.28 7.23 18.18
CA GLN A 102 16.31 7.25 19.27
C GLN A 102 14.95 7.82 18.85
N ASP A 103 14.96 8.92 18.09
CA ASP A 103 13.72 9.53 17.60
C ASP A 103 13.05 8.66 16.52
N PHE A 104 13.86 7.99 15.70
CA PHE A 104 13.38 7.02 14.74
C PHE A 104 12.54 5.92 15.42
N TYR A 105 13.07 5.26 16.45
CA TYR A 105 12.30 4.21 17.13
C TYR A 105 11.05 4.74 17.83
N LYS A 106 11.07 5.95 18.40
CA LYS A 106 9.84 6.57 18.94
C LYS A 106 8.77 6.77 17.87
N ILE A 107 9.18 7.20 16.66
CA ILE A 107 8.23 7.38 15.54
C ILE A 107 7.73 6.03 15.06
N VAL A 108 8.60 5.03 14.90
CA VAL A 108 8.21 3.67 14.52
C VAL A 108 7.16 3.12 15.49
N ASP A 109 7.42 3.19 16.79
CA ASP A 109 6.48 2.68 17.80
C ASP A 109 5.14 3.43 17.76
N LYS A 110 5.18 4.76 17.60
CA LYS A 110 3.98 5.58 17.48
C LYS A 110 3.20 5.31 16.18
N PHE A 111 3.90 5.15 15.07
CA PHE A 111 3.29 4.94 13.75
C PHE A 111 2.53 3.62 13.69
N TYR A 112 3.13 2.57 14.23
CA TYR A 112 2.46 1.26 14.30
C TYR A 112 1.46 1.15 15.47
N ASN A 113 1.37 2.14 16.36
CA ASN A 113 0.41 2.22 17.46
C ASN A 113 0.26 0.90 18.22
N TYR A 114 1.40 0.29 18.61
CA TYR A 114 1.48 -1.01 19.29
C TYR A 114 1.01 -2.22 18.46
N GLN A 115 0.71 -2.05 17.18
CA GLN A 115 0.49 -3.18 16.28
C GLN A 115 1.80 -3.93 16.03
N GLU A 116 1.69 -5.20 15.71
CA GLU A 116 2.85 -5.98 15.33
C GLU A 116 3.48 -5.43 14.04
N LYS A 117 4.80 -5.25 14.07
CA LYS A 117 5.60 -4.82 12.95
C LYS A 117 6.69 -5.86 12.65
N TYR A 118 6.99 -6.02 11.40
CA TYR A 118 7.94 -7.03 10.92
C TYR A 118 9.04 -6.38 10.12
N GLU A 119 10.27 -6.81 10.36
CA GLU A 119 11.41 -6.36 9.56
C GLU A 119 11.41 -7.11 8.23
N ILE A 120 11.52 -6.38 7.13
CA ILE A 120 11.61 -6.92 5.77
C ILE A 120 12.86 -6.39 5.07
N ASN A 121 13.31 -7.06 4.00
CA ASN A 121 14.42 -6.56 3.22
C ASN A 121 14.00 -5.38 2.31
N ALA A 122 15.00 -4.60 1.86
CA ALA A 122 14.78 -3.42 1.05
C ALA A 122 14.14 -3.73 -0.31
N GLY A 123 14.54 -4.83 -0.94
CA GLY A 123 14.01 -5.25 -2.24
C GLY A 123 12.53 -5.61 -2.17
N VAL A 124 12.11 -6.32 -1.11
CA VAL A 124 10.70 -6.65 -0.88
C VAL A 124 9.88 -5.37 -0.64
N ALA A 125 10.37 -4.45 0.21
CA ALA A 125 9.70 -3.17 0.42
C ALA A 125 9.53 -2.40 -0.91
N LYS A 126 10.60 -2.34 -1.71
CA LYS A 126 10.57 -1.70 -3.03
C LYS A 126 9.54 -2.34 -3.96
N TYR A 127 9.49 -3.67 -4.01
CA TYR A 127 8.51 -4.40 -4.81
C TYR A 127 7.06 -4.05 -4.41
N LEU A 128 6.77 -4.04 -3.11
CA LEU A 128 5.43 -3.70 -2.61
C LEU A 128 5.02 -2.27 -2.96
N LEU A 129 5.97 -1.34 -2.88
CA LEU A 129 5.72 0.06 -3.22
C LEU A 129 5.50 0.25 -4.73
N GLU A 130 6.24 -0.45 -5.58
CA GLU A 130 6.03 -0.43 -7.04
C GLU A 130 4.66 -0.99 -7.42
N GLN A 131 4.22 -2.07 -6.78
CA GLN A 131 2.88 -2.62 -6.99
C GLN A 131 1.78 -1.64 -6.54
N ALA A 132 1.98 -0.96 -5.40
CA ALA A 132 1.04 0.05 -4.93
C ALA A 132 1.00 1.27 -5.85
N GLU A 133 2.14 1.72 -6.36
CA GLU A 133 2.24 2.80 -7.34
C GLU A 133 1.50 2.45 -8.64
N GLU A 134 1.69 1.23 -9.16
CA GLU A 134 0.98 0.73 -10.33
C GLU A 134 -0.55 0.70 -10.11
N ASN A 135 -1.00 0.25 -8.94
CA ASN A 135 -2.42 0.22 -8.61
C ASN A 135 -3.02 1.64 -8.50
N SER A 136 -2.28 2.62 -7.93
CA SER A 136 -2.69 4.02 -7.96
C SER A 136 -2.91 4.51 -9.40
N HIS A 137 -2.01 4.17 -10.31
CA HIS A 137 -2.14 4.52 -11.73
C HIS A 137 -3.35 3.86 -12.40
N LEU A 138 -3.54 2.57 -12.18
CA LEU A 138 -4.66 1.82 -12.76
C LEU A 138 -6.02 2.37 -12.31
N ASN A 139 -6.11 2.81 -11.07
CA ASN A 139 -7.33 3.40 -10.51
C ASN A 139 -7.48 4.89 -10.84
N ASN A 140 -6.50 5.52 -11.48
CA ASN A 140 -6.40 6.98 -11.63
C ASN A 140 -6.43 7.75 -10.30
N ASP A 141 -5.98 7.13 -9.22
CA ASP A 141 -5.84 7.77 -7.93
C ASP A 141 -4.53 8.58 -7.87
N PRO A 142 -4.56 9.80 -7.33
CA PRO A 142 -3.35 10.60 -7.25
C PRO A 142 -2.40 10.01 -6.21
N VAL A 143 -1.15 9.79 -6.60
CA VAL A 143 -0.09 9.41 -5.65
C VAL A 143 0.21 10.59 -4.72
N PRO A 144 0.32 10.39 -3.40
CA PRO A 144 0.60 11.45 -2.45
C PRO A 144 1.86 12.25 -2.79
N TYR A 145 1.78 13.58 -2.67
CA TYR A 145 2.89 14.48 -2.99
C TYR A 145 4.15 14.16 -2.18
N GLU A 146 3.99 13.82 -0.93
CA GLU A 146 5.07 13.45 -0.02
C GLU A 146 5.82 12.21 -0.54
N TYR A 147 5.11 11.20 -1.04
CA TYR A 147 5.74 10.03 -1.66
C TYR A 147 6.58 10.44 -2.88
N ILE A 148 6.04 11.27 -3.75
CA ILE A 148 6.76 11.77 -4.94
C ILE A 148 8.06 12.49 -4.54
N CYS A 149 8.03 13.26 -3.45
CA CYS A 149 9.20 13.95 -2.94
C CYS A 149 10.25 12.99 -2.37
N TRP A 150 9.82 11.91 -1.72
CA TRP A 150 10.70 11.01 -0.98
C TRP A 150 11.09 9.73 -1.72
N GLN A 151 10.41 9.36 -2.82
CA GLN A 151 10.68 8.11 -3.55
C GLN A 151 12.14 7.97 -3.98
N SER A 152 12.89 9.07 -4.08
CA SER A 152 14.30 9.05 -4.44
C SER A 152 15.18 8.24 -3.48
N ILE A 153 14.75 8.02 -2.22
CA ILE A 153 15.51 7.18 -1.28
C ILE A 153 15.47 5.68 -1.64
N LEU A 154 14.66 5.31 -2.63
CA LEU A 154 14.47 3.95 -3.12
C LEU A 154 15.21 3.68 -4.45
N LEU A 155 15.88 4.68 -5.05
CA LEU A 155 16.39 4.60 -6.43
C LEU A 155 17.47 3.54 -6.66
N ASP A 156 18.31 3.29 -5.65
CA ASP A 156 19.41 2.31 -5.71
C ASP A 156 18.98 0.91 -5.25
N ILE A 157 17.71 0.71 -4.93
CA ILE A 157 17.17 -0.57 -4.49
C ILE A 157 16.55 -1.29 -5.69
N GLU A 158 16.98 -2.51 -5.91
CA GLU A 158 16.32 -3.42 -6.86
C GLU A 158 15.10 -4.05 -6.20
N ALA A 159 13.97 -4.06 -6.91
CA ALA A 159 12.75 -4.69 -6.43
C ALA A 159 12.94 -6.21 -6.40
N GLU A 160 12.62 -6.81 -5.28
CA GLU A 160 12.71 -8.25 -5.08
C GLU A 160 11.30 -8.80 -4.81
N LYS A 161 10.78 -9.54 -5.79
CA LYS A 161 9.50 -10.22 -5.60
C LYS A 161 9.65 -11.29 -4.52
N PRO A 162 8.84 -11.23 -3.45
CA PRO A 162 8.90 -12.23 -2.41
C PRO A 162 8.67 -13.64 -3.00
N ALA A 163 9.55 -14.57 -2.68
CA ALA A 163 9.41 -15.95 -3.12
C ALA A 163 8.33 -16.65 -2.29
N PHE A 164 7.12 -16.78 -2.87
CA PHE A 164 6.06 -17.56 -2.22
C PHE A 164 5.86 -18.88 -2.92
N TYR A 165 5.87 -19.89 -2.13
CA TYR A 165 5.33 -21.17 -2.53
C TYR A 165 4.02 -21.37 -1.75
N LEU A 166 2.91 -21.12 -2.39
CA LEU A 166 1.61 -21.49 -1.85
C LEU A 166 1.33 -22.92 -2.29
N GLU A 167 1.62 -23.90 -1.44
CA GLU A 167 1.05 -25.22 -1.62
C GLU A 167 -0.48 -25.09 -1.56
N LYS A 168 -1.16 -25.53 -2.63
CA LYS A 168 -2.60 -25.68 -2.60
C LYS A 168 -2.91 -26.76 -1.57
N LYS A 169 -3.36 -26.35 -0.39
CA LYS A 169 -3.89 -27.24 0.62
C LYS A 169 -5.40 -27.06 0.61
N GLU A 170 -6.11 -28.15 0.38
CA GLU A 170 -7.57 -28.15 0.62
C GLU A 170 -7.79 -27.92 2.12
N LEU A 171 -8.45 -26.81 2.45
CA LEU A 171 -8.85 -26.51 3.82
C LEU A 171 -10.14 -27.24 4.12
N ASN A 172 -10.20 -27.97 5.23
CA ASN A 172 -11.46 -28.49 5.74
C ASN A 172 -12.19 -27.39 6.52
N GLN A 173 -13.51 -27.58 6.76
CA GLN A 173 -14.34 -26.60 7.45
C GLN A 173 -13.78 -26.19 8.82
N LYS A 174 -13.21 -27.12 9.56
CA LYS A 174 -12.56 -26.84 10.85
C LYS A 174 -11.40 -25.85 10.75
N ASP A 175 -10.60 -25.96 9.69
CA ASP A 175 -9.45 -25.04 9.47
C ASP A 175 -9.97 -23.66 9.07
N ILE A 176 -11.05 -23.59 8.29
CA ILE A 176 -11.74 -22.34 7.91
C ILE A 176 -12.31 -21.66 9.16
N ASP A 177 -13.09 -22.38 9.98
CA ASP A 177 -13.67 -21.85 11.22
C ASP A 177 -12.58 -21.31 12.16
N LYS A 178 -11.48 -22.04 12.27
CA LYS A 178 -10.34 -21.62 13.10
C LYS A 178 -9.64 -20.38 12.57
N LEU A 179 -9.55 -20.24 11.24
CA LEU A 179 -9.01 -19.03 10.60
C LEU A 179 -9.94 -17.84 10.85
N CYS A 180 -11.24 -18.00 10.64
CA CYS A 180 -12.25 -16.95 10.85
C CYS A 180 -12.31 -16.45 12.31
N LEU A 181 -11.96 -17.30 13.28
CA LEU A 181 -11.91 -16.94 14.70
C LEU A 181 -10.52 -16.41 15.13
N SER A 182 -9.55 -16.34 14.22
CA SER A 182 -8.23 -15.83 14.56
C SER A 182 -8.21 -14.30 14.64
N ASP A 183 -7.34 -13.75 15.50
CA ASP A 183 -7.14 -12.31 15.66
C ASP A 183 -6.76 -11.61 14.33
N TYR A 184 -6.21 -12.35 13.37
CA TYR A 184 -5.82 -11.85 12.06
C TYR A 184 -7.02 -11.50 11.16
N VAL A 185 -8.17 -12.16 11.35
CA VAL A 185 -9.35 -12.01 10.47
C VAL A 185 -10.55 -11.41 11.22
N GLN A 186 -10.56 -11.41 12.54
CA GLN A 186 -11.67 -10.88 13.36
C GLN A 186 -12.01 -9.42 13.06
N ASN A 187 -11.02 -8.64 12.63
CA ASN A 187 -11.16 -7.22 12.31
C ASN A 187 -11.32 -6.96 10.81
N TRP A 188 -11.53 -8.00 10.01
CA TRP A 188 -11.79 -7.83 8.59
C TRP A 188 -13.26 -7.47 8.40
N PHE A 189 -13.47 -6.27 7.95
CA PHE A 189 -14.79 -5.74 7.64
C PHE A 189 -14.94 -5.65 6.13
N PHE A 190 -16.14 -5.96 5.68
CA PHE A 190 -16.52 -5.67 4.33
C PHE A 190 -16.95 -4.19 4.26
N ASP A 191 -16.30 -3.38 3.43
CA ASP A 191 -16.65 -1.96 3.19
C ASP A 191 -17.92 -1.79 2.34
N GLU A 192 -18.79 -2.78 2.34
CA GLU A 192 -19.84 -2.94 1.35
C GLU A 192 -21.06 -2.10 1.59
N ILE A 193 -21.25 -1.63 2.80
CA ILE A 193 -22.42 -0.80 3.15
C ILE A 193 -22.54 0.44 2.23
N THR A 194 -21.43 0.83 1.60
CA THR A 194 -21.39 1.97 0.68
C THR A 194 -21.26 1.59 -0.79
N SER A 195 -21.09 0.31 -1.14
CA SER A 195 -20.96 -0.10 -2.54
C SER A 195 -22.30 -0.09 -3.27
N GLU A 196 -22.28 0.20 -4.57
CA GLU A 196 -23.49 0.17 -5.40
C GLU A 196 -24.06 -1.26 -5.53
N GLU A 197 -23.18 -2.26 -5.51
CA GLU A 197 -23.59 -3.68 -5.53
C GLU A 197 -24.37 -4.04 -4.27
N PHE A 198 -23.91 -3.57 -3.11
CA PHE A 198 -24.61 -3.82 -1.84
C PHE A 198 -25.95 -3.08 -1.77
N LYS A 199 -26.02 -1.83 -2.25
CA LYS A 199 -27.29 -1.11 -2.38
C LYS A 199 -28.28 -1.87 -3.26
N THR A 200 -27.83 -2.32 -4.43
CA THR A 200 -28.63 -3.13 -5.35
C THR A 200 -29.13 -4.41 -4.70
N PHE A 201 -28.27 -5.07 -3.91
CA PHE A 201 -28.65 -6.26 -3.14
C PHE A 201 -29.73 -5.96 -2.10
N ILE A 202 -29.58 -4.87 -1.32
CA ILE A 202 -30.59 -4.46 -0.33
C ILE A 202 -31.91 -4.09 -1.00
N GLU A 203 -31.89 -3.44 -2.16
CA GLU A 203 -33.11 -3.13 -2.92
C GLU A 203 -33.81 -4.42 -3.42
N LYS A 204 -33.05 -5.39 -3.93
CA LYS A 204 -33.57 -6.70 -4.32
C LYS A 204 -34.20 -7.41 -3.12
N LEU A 205 -33.48 -7.48 -2.00
CA LEU A 205 -33.95 -8.10 -0.77
C LEU A 205 -35.26 -7.45 -0.28
N SER A 206 -35.30 -6.11 -0.27
CA SER A 206 -36.49 -5.35 0.11
C SER A 206 -37.70 -5.66 -0.81
N SER A 207 -37.45 -5.83 -2.10
CA SER A 207 -38.47 -6.19 -3.08
C SER A 207 -38.98 -7.60 -2.86
N GLU A 208 -38.08 -8.56 -2.61
CA GLU A 208 -38.47 -9.96 -2.27
C GLU A 208 -39.28 -10.02 -0.98
N PHE A 209 -38.90 -9.29 0.07
CA PHE A 209 -39.68 -9.23 1.30
C PHE A 209 -41.08 -8.72 1.07
N LYS A 210 -41.25 -7.66 0.27
CA LYS A 210 -42.57 -7.11 -0.08
C LYS A 210 -43.39 -8.07 -0.89
N ALA A 211 -42.79 -8.76 -1.88
CA ALA A 211 -43.47 -9.69 -2.77
C ALA A 211 -43.97 -10.96 -2.04
N ASN A 212 -43.22 -11.41 -1.04
CA ASN A 212 -43.46 -12.64 -0.30
C ASN A 212 -44.07 -12.42 1.11
N ASN A 213 -44.73 -11.29 1.35
CA ASN A 213 -45.30 -10.94 2.65
C ASN A 213 -44.32 -11.15 3.82
N PHE A 214 -43.09 -10.72 3.66
CA PHE A 214 -41.98 -10.84 4.61
C PHE A 214 -41.52 -12.28 4.92
N ASN A 215 -41.95 -13.26 4.15
CA ASN A 215 -41.54 -14.66 4.29
C ASN A 215 -40.47 -15.00 3.23
N VAL A 216 -39.21 -14.63 3.49
CA VAL A 216 -38.07 -14.88 2.62
C VAL A 216 -37.06 -15.76 3.37
N ASP A 217 -36.61 -16.82 2.71
CA ASP A 217 -35.45 -17.61 3.17
C ASP A 217 -34.18 -16.83 2.90
N LEU A 218 -33.66 -16.18 3.95
CA LEU A 218 -32.48 -15.30 3.88
C LEU A 218 -31.22 -16.05 3.46
N ASP A 219 -31.01 -17.27 3.96
CA ASP A 219 -29.83 -18.07 3.65
C ASP A 219 -29.80 -18.42 2.17
N LYS A 220 -30.93 -18.83 1.64
CA LYS A 220 -31.09 -19.11 0.21
C LYS A 220 -30.91 -17.83 -0.62
N PHE A 221 -31.55 -16.73 -0.23
CA PHE A 221 -31.44 -15.46 -0.95
C PHE A 221 -30.00 -14.97 -1.00
N VAL A 222 -29.27 -15.04 0.12
CA VAL A 222 -27.84 -14.66 0.20
C VAL A 222 -27.02 -15.58 -0.71
N ALA A 223 -27.21 -16.90 -0.66
CA ALA A 223 -26.47 -17.85 -1.49
C ALA A 223 -26.71 -17.59 -2.99
N ASP A 224 -27.94 -17.34 -3.40
CA ASP A 224 -28.30 -17.10 -4.81
C ASP A 224 -27.77 -15.76 -5.37
N ASN A 225 -27.46 -14.79 -4.49
CA ASN A 225 -26.96 -13.47 -4.88
C ASN A 225 -25.50 -13.19 -4.44
N PHE A 226 -24.83 -14.18 -3.84
CA PHE A 226 -23.48 -14.02 -3.29
C PHE A 226 -22.48 -13.50 -4.32
N ASP A 227 -22.42 -14.13 -5.48
CA ASP A 227 -21.48 -13.75 -6.54
C ASP A 227 -21.70 -12.31 -7.04
N SER A 228 -22.97 -11.84 -7.07
CA SER A 228 -23.28 -10.48 -7.49
C SER A 228 -22.84 -9.42 -6.48
N ILE A 229 -22.73 -9.79 -5.20
CA ILE A 229 -22.30 -8.89 -4.12
C ILE A 229 -20.75 -8.83 -4.05
N TYR A 230 -20.11 -9.99 -4.22
CA TYR A 230 -18.69 -10.17 -3.91
C TYR A 230 -17.77 -10.19 -5.13
N SER A 231 -18.31 -10.28 -6.35
CA SER A 231 -17.48 -10.41 -7.56
C SER A 231 -16.47 -9.26 -7.74
N ALA A 232 -16.84 -8.04 -7.43
CA ALA A 232 -15.95 -6.88 -7.54
C ALA A 232 -14.87 -6.86 -6.45
N GLN A 233 -15.11 -7.53 -5.33
CA GLN A 233 -14.24 -7.52 -4.15
C GLN A 233 -13.40 -8.78 -4.01
N GLU A 234 -13.79 -9.86 -4.72
CA GLU A 234 -13.10 -11.14 -4.66
C GLU A 234 -11.60 -11.01 -4.96
N LEU A 235 -11.24 -10.20 -5.96
CA LEU A 235 -9.84 -9.96 -6.30
C LEU A 235 -9.09 -9.23 -5.19
N ALA A 236 -9.71 -8.23 -4.57
CA ALA A 236 -9.11 -7.48 -3.47
C ALA A 236 -8.86 -8.38 -2.26
N TYR A 237 -9.84 -9.21 -1.87
CA TYR A 237 -9.66 -10.17 -0.77
C TYR A 237 -8.61 -11.23 -1.08
N LYS A 238 -8.58 -11.75 -2.30
CA LYS A 238 -7.52 -12.67 -2.74
C LYS A 238 -6.13 -12.03 -2.59
N LEU A 239 -5.97 -10.76 -2.97
CA LEU A 239 -4.71 -10.04 -2.84
C LEU A 239 -4.34 -9.79 -1.36
N ILE A 240 -5.30 -9.42 -0.51
CA ILE A 240 -5.08 -9.26 0.92
C ILE A 240 -4.64 -10.57 1.55
N MET A 241 -5.35 -11.66 1.29
CA MET A 241 -5.02 -13.00 1.81
C MET A 241 -3.67 -13.49 1.28
N PHE A 242 -3.37 -13.23 0.01
CA PHE A 242 -2.10 -13.57 -0.59
C PHE A 242 -0.94 -12.83 0.08
N ASN A 243 -1.08 -11.51 0.27
CA ASN A 243 -0.08 -10.71 0.96
C ASN A 243 0.10 -11.16 2.41
N MET A 244 -0.99 -11.44 3.13
CA MET A 244 -0.91 -11.96 4.49
C MET A 244 -0.18 -13.30 4.56
N ALA A 245 -0.50 -14.25 3.67
CA ALA A 245 0.19 -15.54 3.59
C ALA A 245 1.68 -15.36 3.29
N ALA A 246 2.01 -14.39 2.44
CA ALA A 246 3.35 -14.00 2.12
C ALA A 246 4.14 -13.54 3.35
N TYR A 247 3.55 -12.64 4.13
CA TYR A 247 4.16 -12.13 5.35
C TYR A 247 4.36 -13.22 6.40
N LEU A 248 3.35 -14.04 6.63
CA LEU A 248 3.44 -15.16 7.58
C LEU A 248 4.58 -16.13 7.25
N ARG A 249 4.91 -16.29 5.96
CA ARG A 249 6.06 -17.09 5.54
C ARG A 249 7.39 -16.41 5.75
N MET A 250 7.48 -15.11 5.43
CA MET A 250 8.71 -14.34 5.70
C MET A 250 9.08 -14.34 7.18
N LEU A 251 8.10 -14.45 8.07
CA LEU A 251 8.31 -14.50 9.52
C LEU A 251 8.77 -15.89 10.03
N LYS A 252 8.46 -16.95 9.29
CA LYS A 252 8.80 -18.32 9.69
C LYS A 252 10.08 -18.86 9.03
N GLY A 253 10.59 -18.13 8.03
CA GLY A 253 11.82 -18.49 7.27
C GLY A 253 13.04 -18.36 8.01
#